data_9a3bf9afa568016e9d705d6e0a44c0b3
#
_entry.id   9a3bf9afa568016e9d705d6e0a44c0b3
#
_cell.length_a   1.000
_cell.length_b   1.000
_cell.length_c   1.000
_cell.angle_alpha   90.00
_cell.angle_beta   90.00
_cell.angle_gamma   90.00
#
_symmetry.space_group_name_H-M   'P 1'
#
loop_
_entity.id
_entity.type
_entity.pdbx_description
1 polymer ?
#
loop_
_entity_poly.entity_id
_entity_poly.type
_entity_poly.pdbx_seq_one_letter_code
_entity_poly.pdbx_strand_id
1 'polypeptide(L)'
;MAELGYSTSFIFGMAIFHSLCLAITSLVSGRLVDLYQPKWIAVGGLLLAAVAIGMQASVTSVVGIGFTRLLGGIGHGATMPALVAWLRRDNQQVSGLAASGQLGWAVGALSAGAVIDLYSLELMFIAAAVLNVIALSLLCFQSQPAAAAPGSKARSPLKVYTDLKWYYIPFFARQSGAHTLWAVWGILLAGLAVGHDVLALNTVIGMVQAINGLVQFTVGMTIAKRWHPHRSIRIGYWVSVFTFLGFLTTRPIGDMFDIAPLYVMLIWQAPLGLGFGLLYIGTLRAVSESCDEPGTATGLIGVTLSSSAIFGPAIGLAFYSLSMANGWEWLLVDHRTSMLLAVFGSLIGALLFVKHWDGSADEAE
;
A
#
# COMPACT_ATOMS: atom_id res chain seq x y z
N MET A 1 17.10 -3.67 10.76
CA MET A 1 17.71 -2.37 11.16
C MET A 1 17.71 -2.16 12.67
N ALA A 2 16.61 -2.41 13.39
CA ALA A 2 16.61 -2.35 14.85
C ALA A 2 17.60 -3.35 15.47
N GLU A 3 17.67 -4.57 14.96
CA GLU A 3 18.66 -5.59 15.35
C GLU A 3 20.12 -5.19 15.08
N LEU A 4 20.36 -4.27 14.14
CA LEU A 4 21.67 -3.69 13.86
C LEU A 4 21.96 -2.45 14.72
N GLY A 5 21.15 -2.14 15.73
CA GLY A 5 21.34 -1.02 16.65
C GLY A 5 21.07 0.37 16.09
N TYR A 6 20.42 0.48 14.91
CA TYR A 6 20.05 1.78 14.36
C TYR A 6 18.88 2.41 15.12
N SER A 7 18.96 3.73 15.31
CA SER A 7 17.90 4.50 15.99
C SER A 7 16.57 4.45 15.23
N THR A 8 15.48 4.57 15.96
CA THR A 8 14.13 4.67 15.37
C THR A 8 14.02 5.82 14.35
N SER A 9 14.65 6.96 14.64
CA SER A 9 14.68 8.11 13.72
C SER A 9 15.37 7.78 12.39
N PHE A 10 16.45 6.99 12.42
CA PHE A 10 17.13 6.52 11.21
C PHE A 10 16.22 5.59 10.40
N ILE A 11 15.53 4.65 11.06
CA ILE A 11 14.62 3.70 10.41
C ILE A 11 13.49 4.46 9.68
N PHE A 12 12.86 5.43 10.35
CA PHE A 12 11.84 6.29 9.74
C PHE A 12 12.42 7.15 8.61
N GLY A 13 13.61 7.72 8.78
CA GLY A 13 14.29 8.48 7.73
C GLY A 13 14.49 7.67 6.45
N MET A 14 14.90 6.40 6.58
CA MET A 14 15.07 5.50 5.44
C MET A 14 13.74 5.12 4.77
N ALA A 15 12.65 4.98 5.53
CA ALA A 15 11.32 4.74 4.99
C ALA A 15 10.80 5.96 4.21
N ILE A 16 10.98 7.17 4.75
CA ILE A 16 10.66 8.43 4.06
C ILE A 16 11.46 8.58 2.77
N PHE A 17 12.76 8.31 2.82
CA PHE A 17 13.64 8.38 1.66
C PHE A 17 13.19 7.41 0.54
N HIS A 18 12.89 6.16 0.89
CA HIS A 18 12.33 5.19 -0.05
C HIS A 18 11.01 5.67 -0.67
N SER A 19 10.10 6.19 0.15
CA SER A 19 8.79 6.69 -0.29
C SER A 19 8.94 7.89 -1.23
N LEU A 20 9.89 8.79 -0.96
CA LEU A 20 10.19 9.93 -1.81
C LEU A 20 10.71 9.48 -3.18
N CYS A 21 11.66 8.54 -3.21
CA CYS A 21 12.17 7.96 -4.45
C CYS A 21 11.06 7.30 -5.27
N LEU A 22 10.16 6.55 -4.59
CA LEU A 22 9.01 5.90 -5.20
C LEU A 22 8.04 6.94 -5.78
N ALA A 23 7.72 8.02 -5.06
CA ALA A 23 6.83 9.08 -5.52
C ALA A 23 7.35 9.74 -6.81
N ILE A 24 8.61 10.18 -6.78
CA ILE A 24 9.25 10.84 -7.93
C ILE A 24 9.26 9.88 -9.14
N THR A 25 9.68 8.64 -8.92
CA THR A 25 9.79 7.67 -10.01
C THR A 25 8.42 7.26 -10.54
N SER A 26 7.40 7.12 -9.70
CA SER A 26 6.03 6.83 -10.15
C SER A 26 5.49 7.92 -11.06
N LEU A 27 5.74 9.18 -10.75
CA LEU A 27 5.33 10.31 -11.59
C LEU A 27 6.07 10.33 -12.93
N VAL A 28 7.40 10.20 -12.87
CA VAL A 28 8.26 10.22 -14.07
C VAL A 28 7.96 9.02 -14.96
N SER A 29 7.95 7.81 -14.41
CA SER A 29 7.67 6.59 -15.18
C SER A 29 6.24 6.56 -15.72
N GLY A 30 5.27 7.02 -14.94
CA GLY A 30 3.88 7.16 -15.40
C GLY A 30 3.80 8.03 -16.66
N ARG A 31 4.52 9.14 -16.70
CA ARG A 31 4.61 9.98 -17.89
C ARG A 31 5.34 9.30 -19.04
N LEU A 32 6.45 8.64 -18.75
CA LEU A 32 7.26 7.96 -19.76
C LEU A 32 6.50 6.80 -20.42
N VAL A 33 5.72 6.03 -19.68
CA VAL A 33 4.97 4.90 -20.24
C VAL A 33 3.81 5.34 -21.12
N ASP A 34 3.26 6.53 -20.95
CA ASP A 34 2.26 7.09 -21.86
C ASP A 34 2.89 7.50 -23.21
N LEU A 35 4.19 7.84 -23.22
CA LEU A 35 4.92 8.27 -24.40
C LEU A 35 5.71 7.14 -25.08
N TYR A 36 6.18 6.18 -24.32
CA TYR A 36 7.09 5.13 -24.77
C TYR A 36 6.54 3.72 -24.51
N GLN A 37 7.32 2.72 -24.82
CA GLN A 37 6.97 1.30 -24.59
C GLN A 37 7.00 0.95 -23.10
N PRO A 38 5.88 0.53 -22.48
CA PRO A 38 5.78 0.25 -21.07
C PRO A 38 6.61 -0.97 -20.64
N LYS A 39 6.80 -1.96 -21.53
CA LYS A 39 7.52 -3.20 -21.23
C LYS A 39 8.90 -2.94 -20.64
N TRP A 40 9.73 -2.11 -21.32
CA TRP A 40 11.11 -1.90 -20.89
C TRP A 40 11.22 -1.09 -19.61
N ILE A 41 10.24 -0.23 -19.32
CA ILE A 41 10.16 0.50 -18.05
C ILE A 41 9.80 -0.47 -16.92
N ALA A 42 8.85 -1.39 -17.14
CA ALA A 42 8.52 -2.44 -16.16
C ALA A 42 9.69 -3.40 -15.91
N VAL A 43 10.38 -3.85 -16.98
CA VAL A 43 11.57 -4.71 -16.89
C VAL A 43 12.69 -4.02 -16.11
N GLY A 44 12.99 -2.77 -16.41
CA GLY A 44 13.98 -1.99 -15.65
C GLY A 44 13.60 -1.80 -14.18
N GLY A 45 12.33 -1.53 -13.92
CA GLY A 45 11.79 -1.39 -12.57
C GLY A 45 11.94 -2.69 -11.75
N LEU A 46 11.54 -3.83 -12.30
CA LEU A 46 11.68 -5.13 -11.63
C LEU A 46 13.15 -5.53 -11.43
N LEU A 47 14.03 -5.23 -12.38
CA LEU A 47 15.47 -5.49 -12.23
C LEU A 47 16.04 -4.70 -11.06
N LEU A 48 15.75 -3.40 -10.98
CA LEU A 48 16.22 -2.56 -9.89
C LEU A 48 15.64 -3.01 -8.54
N ALA A 49 14.38 -3.40 -8.49
CA ALA A 49 13.76 -3.96 -7.29
C ALA A 49 14.42 -5.27 -6.86
N ALA A 50 14.68 -6.21 -7.79
CA ALA A 50 15.35 -7.46 -7.51
C ALA A 50 16.76 -7.24 -6.94
N VAL A 51 17.55 -6.36 -7.56
CA VAL A 51 18.91 -6.01 -7.09
C VAL A 51 18.83 -5.36 -5.69
N ALA A 52 17.91 -4.40 -5.49
CA ALA A 52 17.76 -3.73 -4.21
C ALA A 52 17.40 -4.70 -3.08
N ILE A 53 16.45 -5.61 -3.32
CA ILE A 53 16.05 -6.62 -2.35
C ILE A 53 17.18 -7.60 -2.07
N GLY A 54 17.86 -8.11 -3.10
CA GLY A 54 18.99 -9.03 -2.93
C GLY A 54 20.14 -8.42 -2.13
N MET A 55 20.45 -7.16 -2.37
CA MET A 55 21.48 -6.44 -1.60
C MET A 55 21.10 -6.28 -0.11
N GLN A 56 19.83 -6.22 0.24
CA GLN A 56 19.39 -6.10 1.64
C GLN A 56 19.78 -7.32 2.49
N ALA A 57 20.03 -8.48 1.89
CA ALA A 57 20.49 -9.68 2.60
C ALA A 57 21.87 -9.51 3.25
N SER A 58 22.72 -8.64 2.72
CA SER A 58 24.13 -8.53 3.17
C SER A 58 24.56 -7.11 3.57
N VAL A 59 23.73 -6.10 3.27
CA VAL A 59 24.08 -4.70 3.54
C VAL A 59 23.78 -4.31 4.99
N THR A 60 24.85 -3.87 5.68
CA THR A 60 24.74 -3.38 7.08
C THR A 60 25.16 -1.92 7.24
N SER A 61 25.82 -1.31 6.25
CA SER A 61 26.28 0.09 6.34
C SER A 61 25.16 1.07 6.02
N VAL A 62 25.18 2.26 6.65
CA VAL A 62 24.23 3.36 6.40
C VAL A 62 24.12 3.71 4.92
N VAL A 63 25.27 3.84 4.25
CA VAL A 63 25.32 4.17 2.82
C VAL A 63 24.71 3.06 1.97
N GLY A 64 25.02 1.80 2.28
CA GLY A 64 24.45 0.66 1.58
C GLY A 64 22.95 0.55 1.79
N ILE A 65 22.45 0.73 3.01
CA ILE A 65 21.00 0.77 3.31
C ILE A 65 20.34 1.90 2.52
N GLY A 66 20.90 3.11 2.52
CA GLY A 66 20.39 4.24 1.72
C GLY A 66 20.34 3.91 0.23
N PHE A 67 21.38 3.28 -0.31
CA PHE A 67 21.44 2.88 -1.71
C PHE A 67 20.39 1.82 -2.08
N THR A 68 20.17 0.81 -1.23
CA THR A 68 19.11 -0.18 -1.46
C THR A 68 17.72 0.44 -1.38
N ARG A 69 17.50 1.43 -0.51
CA ARG A 69 16.24 2.18 -0.44
C ARG A 69 16.01 3.05 -1.67
N LEU A 70 17.05 3.67 -2.20
CA LEU A 70 17.01 4.40 -3.47
C LEU A 70 16.60 3.48 -4.63
N LEU A 71 17.36 2.39 -4.84
CA LEU A 71 17.07 1.46 -5.92
C LEU A 71 15.70 0.82 -5.81
N GLY A 72 15.29 0.40 -4.60
CA GLY A 72 13.98 -0.18 -4.35
C GLY A 72 12.85 0.81 -4.61
N GLY A 73 12.99 2.06 -4.19
CA GLY A 73 12.03 3.12 -4.47
C GLY A 73 11.89 3.40 -5.97
N ILE A 74 13.00 3.47 -6.70
CA ILE A 74 12.99 3.63 -8.16
C ILE A 74 12.34 2.42 -8.84
N GLY A 75 12.73 1.21 -8.46
CA GLY A 75 12.20 -0.03 -9.05
C GLY A 75 10.70 -0.18 -8.85
N HIS A 76 10.21 -0.03 -7.62
CA HIS A 76 8.78 -0.15 -7.32
C HIS A 76 7.97 0.99 -7.95
N GLY A 77 8.50 2.23 -7.93
CA GLY A 77 7.84 3.38 -8.53
C GLY A 77 7.64 3.25 -10.05
N ALA A 78 8.57 2.60 -10.75
CA ALA A 78 8.49 2.41 -12.19
C ALA A 78 7.51 1.28 -12.60
N THR A 79 7.37 0.24 -11.79
CA THR A 79 6.72 -1.01 -12.20
C THR A 79 5.21 -0.87 -12.36
N MET A 80 4.50 -0.33 -11.36
CA MET A 80 3.02 -0.32 -11.38
C MET A 80 2.43 0.56 -12.48
N PRO A 81 2.89 1.81 -12.72
CA PRO A 81 2.40 2.62 -13.84
C PRO A 81 2.65 1.94 -15.19
N ALA A 82 3.78 1.26 -15.35
CA ALA A 82 4.12 0.58 -16.59
C ALA A 82 3.20 -0.63 -16.87
N LEU A 83 2.90 -1.44 -15.86
CA LEU A 83 2.01 -2.58 -16.01
C LEU A 83 0.56 -2.16 -16.27
N VAL A 84 0.07 -1.10 -15.60
CA VAL A 84 -1.28 -0.57 -15.85
C VAL A 84 -1.39 -0.01 -17.27
N ALA A 85 -0.41 0.80 -17.71
CA ALA A 85 -0.40 1.32 -19.07
C ALA A 85 -0.34 0.20 -20.13
N TRP A 86 0.41 -0.86 -19.84
CA TRP A 86 0.45 -2.04 -20.71
C TRP A 86 -0.92 -2.69 -20.85
N LEU A 87 -1.56 -3.05 -19.73
CA LEU A 87 -2.87 -3.71 -19.74
C LEU A 87 -3.94 -2.86 -20.42
N ARG A 88 -3.91 -1.53 -20.20
CA ARG A 88 -4.84 -0.60 -20.85
C ARG A 88 -4.66 -0.58 -22.38
N ARG A 89 -3.43 -0.66 -22.87
CA ARG A 89 -3.17 -0.76 -24.32
C ARG A 89 -3.65 -2.06 -24.93
N ASP A 90 -3.66 -3.14 -24.17
CA ASP A 90 -4.17 -4.45 -24.58
C ASP A 90 -5.67 -4.62 -24.29
N ASN A 91 -6.39 -3.55 -23.92
CA ASN A 91 -7.79 -3.56 -23.52
C ASN A 91 -8.11 -4.54 -22.40
N GLN A 92 -7.14 -4.82 -21.52
CA GLN A 92 -7.29 -5.74 -20.39
C GLN A 92 -7.73 -4.99 -19.11
N GLN A 93 -8.38 -5.74 -18.21
CA GLN A 93 -8.87 -5.19 -16.96
C GLN A 93 -7.75 -5.00 -15.94
N VAL A 94 -7.60 -3.79 -15.43
CA VAL A 94 -6.60 -3.43 -14.41
C VAL A 94 -6.89 -4.05 -13.04
N SER A 95 -8.16 -4.40 -12.76
CA SER A 95 -8.56 -5.02 -11.50
C SER A 95 -7.84 -6.35 -11.22
N GLY A 96 -7.61 -7.16 -12.26
CA GLY A 96 -6.86 -8.43 -12.15
C GLY A 96 -5.42 -8.23 -11.72
N LEU A 97 -4.73 -7.23 -12.29
CA LEU A 97 -3.35 -6.87 -11.90
C LEU A 97 -3.31 -6.42 -10.43
N ALA A 98 -4.19 -5.49 -10.05
CA ALA A 98 -4.24 -4.99 -8.69
C ALA A 98 -4.55 -6.10 -7.67
N ALA A 99 -5.50 -6.99 -7.98
CA ALA A 99 -5.83 -8.15 -7.15
C ALA A 99 -4.64 -9.12 -7.03
N SER A 100 -3.97 -9.45 -8.14
CA SER A 100 -2.78 -10.33 -8.13
C SER A 100 -1.64 -9.75 -7.29
N GLY A 101 -1.47 -8.42 -7.30
CA GLY A 101 -0.53 -7.73 -6.41
C GLY A 101 -0.85 -7.97 -4.93
N GLN A 102 -2.13 -7.96 -4.55
CA GLN A 102 -2.56 -8.24 -3.17
C GLN A 102 -2.38 -9.72 -2.78
N LEU A 103 -2.56 -10.65 -3.72
CA LEU A 103 -2.22 -12.05 -3.49
C LEU A 103 -0.72 -12.22 -3.25
N GLY A 104 0.11 -11.56 -4.06
CA GLY A 104 1.56 -11.55 -3.85
C GLY A 104 1.95 -10.97 -2.49
N TRP A 105 1.28 -9.90 -2.04
CA TRP A 105 1.44 -9.34 -0.70
C TRP A 105 1.07 -10.36 0.39
N ALA A 106 -0.07 -11.04 0.25
CA ALA A 106 -0.54 -12.02 1.24
C ALA A 106 0.42 -13.21 1.38
N VAL A 107 0.79 -13.82 0.24
CA VAL A 107 1.73 -14.95 0.22
C VAL A 107 3.11 -14.49 0.71
N GLY A 108 3.56 -13.31 0.29
CA GLY A 108 4.84 -12.74 0.71
C GLY A 108 4.90 -12.48 2.22
N ALA A 109 3.86 -11.89 2.80
CA ALA A 109 3.82 -11.61 4.24
C ALA A 109 3.83 -12.89 5.09
N LEU A 110 3.01 -13.88 4.71
CA LEU A 110 2.96 -15.16 5.43
C LEU A 110 4.27 -15.91 5.31
N SER A 111 4.81 -16.06 4.11
CA SER A 111 6.08 -16.77 3.88
C SER A 111 7.26 -16.06 4.52
N ALA A 112 7.29 -14.71 4.50
CA ALA A 112 8.33 -13.95 5.16
C ALA A 112 8.33 -14.19 6.69
N GLY A 113 7.16 -14.14 7.33
CA GLY A 113 7.05 -14.45 8.76
C GLY A 113 7.55 -15.86 9.09
N ALA A 114 7.10 -16.86 8.33
CA ALA A 114 7.52 -18.26 8.53
C ALA A 114 9.02 -18.46 8.27
N VAL A 115 9.58 -17.85 7.23
CA VAL A 115 11.03 -17.97 6.92
C VAL A 115 11.87 -17.29 8.02
N ILE A 116 11.42 -16.17 8.58
CA ILE A 116 12.14 -15.49 9.68
C ILE A 116 12.12 -16.37 10.94
N ASP A 117 10.97 -16.96 11.29
CA ASP A 117 10.86 -17.81 12.49
C ASP A 117 11.62 -19.14 12.34
N LEU A 118 11.67 -19.73 11.16
CA LEU A 118 12.28 -21.06 10.92
C LEU A 118 13.76 -20.99 10.52
N TYR A 119 14.20 -19.89 9.90
CA TYR A 119 15.54 -19.78 9.32
C TYR A 119 16.21 -18.45 9.67
N SER A 120 16.13 -17.46 8.76
CA SER A 120 16.75 -16.14 8.97
C SER A 120 16.14 -15.03 8.13
N LEU A 121 16.40 -13.80 8.53
CA LEU A 121 16.01 -12.59 7.80
C LEU A 121 16.72 -12.49 6.43
N GLU A 122 17.98 -12.90 6.36
CA GLU A 122 18.77 -12.89 5.12
C GLU A 122 18.17 -13.82 4.07
N LEU A 123 17.78 -15.04 4.48
CA LEU A 123 17.16 -16.00 3.57
C LEU A 123 15.82 -15.46 3.03
N MET A 124 15.05 -14.74 3.83
CA MET A 124 13.82 -14.08 3.38
C MET A 124 14.11 -13.08 2.26
N PHE A 125 15.15 -12.23 2.38
CA PHE A 125 15.52 -11.28 1.32
C PHE A 125 15.99 -11.99 0.06
N ILE A 126 16.79 -13.05 0.18
CA ILE A 126 17.26 -13.85 -0.96
C ILE A 126 16.07 -14.47 -1.70
N ALA A 127 15.14 -15.10 -0.98
CA ALA A 127 13.95 -15.69 -1.56
C ALA A 127 13.09 -14.64 -2.29
N ALA A 128 12.90 -13.46 -1.70
CA ALA A 128 12.18 -12.36 -2.33
C ALA A 128 12.89 -11.85 -3.60
N ALA A 129 14.22 -11.77 -3.61
CA ALA A 129 14.99 -11.39 -4.79
C ALA A 129 14.84 -12.42 -5.92
N VAL A 130 14.90 -13.71 -5.60
CA VAL A 130 14.68 -14.81 -6.57
C VAL A 130 13.29 -14.72 -7.21
N LEU A 131 12.24 -14.50 -6.42
CA LEU A 131 10.89 -14.32 -6.94
C LEU A 131 10.79 -13.10 -7.89
N ASN A 132 11.47 -12.00 -7.59
CA ASN A 132 11.53 -10.85 -8.49
C ASN A 132 12.27 -11.17 -9.80
N VAL A 133 13.34 -11.96 -9.76
CA VAL A 133 14.06 -12.42 -10.97
C VAL A 133 13.18 -13.36 -11.81
N ILE A 134 12.38 -14.23 -11.18
CA ILE A 134 11.40 -15.07 -11.90
C ILE A 134 10.35 -14.18 -12.57
N ALA A 135 9.78 -13.22 -11.85
CA ALA A 135 8.79 -12.29 -12.40
C ALA A 135 9.37 -11.48 -13.58
N LEU A 136 10.61 -10.99 -13.43
CA LEU A 136 11.36 -10.30 -14.48
C LEU A 136 11.52 -11.18 -15.72
N SER A 137 11.94 -12.44 -15.53
CA SER A 137 12.12 -13.39 -16.63
C SER A 137 10.81 -13.64 -17.36
N LEU A 138 9.72 -13.91 -16.64
CA LEU A 138 8.40 -14.09 -17.22
C LEU A 138 7.95 -12.87 -18.03
N LEU A 139 8.19 -11.66 -17.52
CA LEU A 139 7.84 -10.42 -18.21
C LEU A 139 8.67 -10.24 -19.51
N CYS A 140 9.94 -10.63 -19.51
CA CYS A 140 10.78 -10.55 -20.71
C CYS A 140 10.24 -11.39 -21.89
N PHE A 141 9.61 -12.54 -21.60
CA PHE A 141 9.03 -13.42 -22.61
C PHE A 141 7.64 -12.98 -23.10
N GLN A 142 6.98 -12.02 -22.45
CA GLN A 142 5.69 -11.53 -22.91
C GLN A 142 5.85 -10.70 -24.21
N SER A 143 4.86 -10.79 -25.09
CA SER A 143 4.78 -9.93 -26.27
C SER A 143 4.69 -8.45 -25.89
N GLN A 144 5.22 -7.57 -26.73
CA GLN A 144 5.08 -6.14 -26.48
C GLN A 144 3.63 -5.69 -26.76
N PRO A 145 3.06 -4.81 -25.92
CA PRO A 145 1.79 -4.18 -26.22
C PRO A 145 1.92 -3.29 -27.47
N ALA A 146 0.79 -2.97 -28.07
CA ALA A 146 0.76 -2.05 -29.21
C ALA A 146 1.49 -0.73 -28.88
N ALA A 147 2.24 -0.21 -29.82
CA ALA A 147 2.89 1.09 -29.66
C ALA A 147 1.83 2.18 -29.45
N ALA A 148 2.17 3.22 -28.65
CA ALA A 148 1.34 4.41 -28.59
C ALA A 148 1.18 5.01 -30.00
N ALA A 149 -0.01 5.53 -30.31
CA ALA A 149 -0.24 6.15 -31.60
C ALA A 149 0.76 7.30 -31.83
N PRO A 150 1.44 7.33 -33.00
CA PRO A 150 2.38 8.41 -33.30
C PRO A 150 1.70 9.77 -33.19
N GLY A 151 2.27 10.69 -32.40
CA GLY A 151 1.77 12.08 -32.30
C GLY A 151 0.72 12.32 -31.22
N SER A 152 0.36 11.34 -30.37
CA SER A 152 -0.50 11.62 -29.22
C SER A 152 0.22 12.58 -28.26
N LYS A 153 -0.29 13.82 -28.16
CA LYS A 153 0.20 14.79 -27.16
C LYS A 153 -0.42 14.43 -25.81
N ALA A 154 0.28 13.60 -25.05
CA ALA A 154 -0.16 13.29 -23.70
C ALA A 154 -0.24 14.57 -22.85
N ARG A 155 -1.33 14.74 -22.08
CA ARG A 155 -1.57 15.89 -21.20
C ARG A 155 -0.49 15.98 -20.12
N SER A 156 -0.23 17.17 -19.62
CA SER A 156 0.72 17.33 -18.49
C SER A 156 0.22 16.61 -17.23
N PRO A 157 1.11 16.09 -16.37
CA PRO A 157 0.70 15.47 -15.09
C PRO A 157 -0.16 16.38 -14.22
N LEU A 158 0.11 17.68 -14.23
CA LEU A 158 -0.68 18.67 -13.49
C LEU A 158 -2.13 18.74 -14.01
N LYS A 159 -2.33 18.67 -15.33
CA LYS A 159 -3.67 18.67 -15.93
C LYS A 159 -4.41 17.37 -15.58
N VAL A 160 -3.77 16.22 -15.71
CA VAL A 160 -4.36 14.93 -15.27
C VAL A 160 -4.72 14.96 -13.79
N TYR A 161 -3.85 15.51 -12.94
CA TYR A 161 -4.16 15.69 -11.52
C TYR A 161 -5.37 16.60 -11.29
N THR A 162 -5.44 17.74 -11.93
CA THR A 162 -6.56 18.68 -11.74
C THR A 162 -7.90 18.12 -12.20
N ASP A 163 -7.90 17.35 -13.28
CA ASP A 163 -9.10 16.70 -13.82
C ASP A 163 -9.59 15.57 -12.89
N LEU A 164 -8.65 14.83 -12.26
CA LEU A 164 -8.94 13.65 -11.44
C LEU A 164 -8.72 13.87 -9.93
N LYS A 165 -8.54 15.12 -9.47
CA LYS A 165 -8.17 15.45 -8.07
C LYS A 165 -9.13 14.88 -7.03
N TRP A 166 -10.40 14.70 -7.36
CA TRP A 166 -11.41 14.18 -6.45
C TRP A 166 -11.36 12.66 -6.25
N TYR A 167 -10.47 11.97 -6.97
CA TYR A 167 -10.05 10.62 -6.62
C TYR A 167 -8.81 10.65 -5.71
N TYR A 168 -7.83 11.53 -5.98
CA TYR A 168 -6.56 11.56 -5.26
C TYR A 168 -6.67 12.20 -3.87
N ILE A 169 -7.37 13.33 -3.73
CA ILE A 169 -7.45 14.07 -2.45
C ILE A 169 -8.15 13.25 -1.36
N PRO A 170 -9.35 12.68 -1.59
CA PRO A 170 -9.98 11.81 -0.59
C PRO A 170 -9.12 10.57 -0.27
N PHE A 171 -8.49 9.99 -1.29
CA PHE A 171 -7.62 8.83 -1.12
C PHE A 171 -6.37 9.18 -0.29
N PHE A 172 -5.76 10.34 -0.53
CA PHE A 172 -4.65 10.86 0.27
C PHE A 172 -5.06 11.05 1.74
N ALA A 173 -6.21 11.63 2.02
CA ALA A 173 -6.69 11.85 3.39
C ALA A 173 -6.84 10.52 4.14
N ARG A 174 -7.50 9.54 3.54
CA ARG A 174 -7.66 8.20 4.13
C ARG A 174 -6.31 7.51 4.33
N GLN A 175 -5.44 7.56 3.32
CA GLN A 175 -4.15 6.89 3.40
C GLN A 175 -3.20 7.56 4.40
N SER A 176 -3.23 8.88 4.54
CA SER A 176 -2.45 9.58 5.56
C SER A 176 -2.89 9.16 6.96
N GLY A 177 -4.19 9.07 7.22
CA GLY A 177 -4.71 8.50 8.46
C GLY A 177 -4.23 7.06 8.69
N ALA A 178 -4.36 6.19 7.71
CA ALA A 178 -3.90 4.80 7.81
C ALA A 178 -2.38 4.69 8.02
N HIS A 179 -1.57 5.54 7.38
CA HIS A 179 -0.12 5.51 7.53
C HIS A 179 0.37 5.96 8.91
N THR A 180 -0.44 6.66 9.71
CA THR A 180 -0.12 6.89 11.13
C THR A 180 -0.04 5.55 11.88
N LEU A 181 -0.93 4.61 11.52
CA LEU A 181 -0.99 3.28 12.12
C LEU A 181 0.07 2.34 11.51
N TRP A 182 0.24 2.35 10.19
CA TRP A 182 1.24 1.52 9.52
C TRP A 182 2.67 1.83 9.95
N ALA A 183 2.97 3.06 10.34
CA ALA A 183 4.27 3.46 10.85
C ALA A 183 4.66 2.72 12.14
N VAL A 184 3.68 2.39 12.98
CA VAL A 184 3.86 1.68 14.26
C VAL A 184 3.34 0.25 14.23
N TRP A 185 2.95 -0.26 13.06
CA TRP A 185 2.21 -1.51 12.90
C TRP A 185 2.91 -2.72 13.53
N GLY A 186 4.21 -2.90 13.25
CA GLY A 186 4.97 -4.01 13.82
C GLY A 186 5.07 -3.93 15.35
N ILE A 187 5.25 -2.72 15.89
CA ILE A 187 5.30 -2.48 17.35
C ILE A 187 3.93 -2.74 17.96
N LEU A 188 2.86 -2.27 17.34
CA LEU A 188 1.49 -2.53 17.79
C LEU A 188 1.20 -4.03 17.84
N LEU A 189 1.47 -4.78 16.76
CA LEU A 189 1.19 -6.21 16.72
C LEU A 189 2.00 -6.99 17.75
N ALA A 190 3.28 -6.65 17.91
CA ALA A 190 4.10 -7.23 18.97
C ALA A 190 3.57 -6.88 20.37
N GLY A 191 3.12 -5.64 20.58
CA GLY A 191 2.51 -5.18 21.83
C GLY A 191 1.20 -5.89 22.17
N LEU A 192 0.40 -6.26 21.17
CA LEU A 192 -0.84 -7.04 21.36
C LEU A 192 -0.59 -8.52 21.73
N ALA A 193 0.64 -9.01 21.57
CA ALA A 193 1.06 -10.35 21.97
C ALA A 193 1.64 -10.40 23.40
N VAL A 194 2.01 -9.26 23.98
CA VAL A 194 2.65 -9.19 25.29
C VAL A 194 1.72 -9.75 26.37
N GLY A 195 2.28 -10.60 27.23
CA GLY A 195 1.54 -11.27 28.32
C GLY A 195 0.80 -12.55 27.90
N HIS A 196 0.89 -12.95 26.63
CA HIS A 196 0.30 -14.17 26.10
C HIS A 196 1.36 -15.05 25.41
N ASP A 197 1.21 -16.37 25.54
CA ASP A 197 2.08 -17.34 24.84
C ASP A 197 1.72 -17.42 23.36
N VAL A 198 2.30 -16.53 22.56
CA VAL A 198 2.15 -16.55 21.11
C VAL A 198 3.38 -17.23 20.48
N LEU A 199 3.21 -18.48 20.06
CA LEU A 199 4.24 -19.22 19.35
C LEU A 199 4.45 -18.64 17.94
N ALA A 200 5.70 -18.62 17.44
CA ALA A 200 6.04 -18.16 16.09
C ALA A 200 5.47 -16.76 15.78
N LEU A 201 5.83 -15.76 16.58
CA LEU A 201 5.27 -14.41 16.52
C LEU A 201 5.34 -13.78 15.13
N ASN A 202 6.47 -13.91 14.41
CA ASN A 202 6.60 -13.34 13.05
C ASN A 202 5.65 -14.02 12.06
N THR A 203 5.43 -15.32 12.19
CA THR A 203 4.44 -16.06 11.41
C THR A 203 3.02 -15.54 11.67
N VAL A 204 2.64 -15.32 12.93
CA VAL A 204 1.31 -14.78 13.27
C VAL A 204 1.16 -13.34 12.75
N ILE A 205 2.18 -12.50 12.88
CA ILE A 205 2.19 -11.16 12.25
C ILE A 205 2.04 -11.26 10.73
N GLY A 206 2.72 -12.21 10.10
CA GLY A 206 2.56 -12.52 8.67
C GLY A 206 1.14 -12.94 8.31
N MET A 207 0.49 -13.78 9.15
CA MET A 207 -0.92 -14.18 8.99
C MET A 207 -1.88 -12.98 9.07
N VAL A 208 -1.67 -12.06 10.02
CA VAL A 208 -2.46 -10.83 10.13
C VAL A 208 -2.45 -10.08 8.78
N GLN A 209 -1.29 -9.92 8.18
CA GLN A 209 -1.18 -9.24 6.89
C GLN A 209 -1.70 -10.09 5.71
N ALA A 210 -1.50 -11.40 5.76
CA ALA A 210 -1.94 -12.32 4.71
C ALA A 210 -3.47 -12.35 4.58
N ILE A 211 -4.22 -12.37 5.68
CA ILE A 211 -5.70 -12.31 5.65
C ILE A 211 -6.16 -11.05 4.93
N ASN A 212 -5.56 -9.90 5.26
CA ASN A 212 -5.85 -8.63 4.58
C ASN A 212 -5.65 -8.75 3.07
N GLY A 213 -4.49 -9.20 2.62
CA GLY A 213 -4.16 -9.35 1.20
C GLY A 213 -5.04 -10.37 0.48
N LEU A 214 -5.37 -11.51 1.10
CA LEU A 214 -6.27 -12.53 0.54
C LEU A 214 -7.69 -12.00 0.35
N VAL A 215 -8.21 -11.25 1.31
CA VAL A 215 -9.53 -10.61 1.16
C VAL A 215 -9.49 -9.56 0.05
N GLN A 216 -8.44 -8.73 -0.03
CA GLN A 216 -8.29 -7.77 -1.13
C GLN A 216 -8.24 -8.47 -2.50
N PHE A 217 -7.49 -9.58 -2.61
CA PHE A 217 -7.45 -10.39 -3.83
C PHE A 217 -8.85 -10.88 -4.21
N THR A 218 -9.56 -11.50 -3.27
CA THR A 218 -10.90 -12.04 -3.49
C THR A 218 -11.86 -10.93 -3.91
N VAL A 219 -11.86 -9.79 -3.22
CA VAL A 219 -12.68 -8.63 -3.54
C VAL A 219 -12.37 -8.09 -4.94
N GLY A 220 -11.09 -8.00 -5.29
CA GLY A 220 -10.66 -7.53 -6.61
C GLY A 220 -11.10 -8.44 -7.75
N MET A 221 -11.03 -9.75 -7.55
CA MET A 221 -11.41 -10.74 -8.56
C MET A 221 -12.94 -10.93 -8.69
N THR A 222 -13.71 -10.55 -7.68
CA THR A 222 -15.16 -10.79 -7.63
C THR A 222 -15.97 -9.48 -7.66
N ILE A 223 -15.92 -8.71 -6.60
CA ILE A 223 -16.80 -7.55 -6.36
C ILE A 223 -16.31 -6.32 -7.12
N ALA A 224 -15.06 -5.89 -6.89
CA ALA A 224 -14.51 -4.67 -7.46
C ALA A 224 -14.35 -4.74 -8.99
N LYS A 225 -14.28 -5.94 -9.55
CA LYS A 225 -14.30 -6.17 -10.99
C LYS A 225 -15.67 -5.88 -11.63
N ARG A 226 -16.76 -6.15 -10.89
CA ARG A 226 -18.14 -6.11 -11.41
C ARG A 226 -18.84 -4.79 -11.08
N TRP A 227 -18.53 -4.21 -9.91
CA TRP A 227 -19.18 -2.99 -9.47
C TRP A 227 -18.64 -1.76 -10.19
N HIS A 228 -19.51 -0.75 -10.31
CA HIS A 228 -19.09 0.56 -10.75
C HIS A 228 -17.98 1.12 -9.82
N PRO A 229 -16.91 1.72 -10.37
CA PRO A 229 -15.79 2.20 -9.56
C PRO A 229 -16.20 3.13 -8.40
N HIS A 230 -17.14 4.07 -8.63
CA HIS A 230 -17.61 5.01 -7.59
C HIS A 230 -18.28 4.30 -6.42
N ARG A 231 -19.12 3.29 -6.71
CA ARG A 231 -19.76 2.47 -5.67
C ARG A 231 -18.73 1.73 -4.82
N SER A 232 -17.73 1.13 -5.47
CA SER A 232 -16.63 0.45 -4.79
C SER A 232 -15.86 1.41 -3.87
N ILE A 233 -15.50 2.59 -4.37
CA ILE A 233 -14.77 3.61 -3.61
C ILE A 233 -15.58 4.07 -2.40
N ARG A 234 -16.86 4.41 -2.60
CA ARG A 234 -17.75 4.89 -1.53
C ARG A 234 -17.89 3.88 -0.40
N ILE A 235 -18.20 2.62 -0.74
CA ILE A 235 -18.30 1.54 0.24
C ILE A 235 -16.96 1.28 0.91
N GLY A 236 -15.86 1.29 0.16
CA GLY A 236 -14.51 1.09 0.67
C GLY A 236 -14.12 2.10 1.76
N TYR A 237 -14.52 3.38 1.63
CA TYR A 237 -14.31 4.38 2.68
C TYR A 237 -15.08 4.04 3.95
N TRP A 238 -16.37 3.75 3.86
CA TRP A 238 -17.20 3.47 5.05
C TRP A 238 -16.76 2.18 5.76
N VAL A 239 -16.41 1.15 5.01
CA VAL A 239 -15.85 -0.07 5.58
C VAL A 239 -14.50 0.23 6.27
N SER A 240 -13.66 1.12 5.72
CA SER A 240 -12.43 1.55 6.38
C SER A 240 -12.69 2.26 7.71
N VAL A 241 -13.67 3.17 7.78
CA VAL A 241 -14.09 3.83 9.03
C VAL A 241 -14.50 2.79 10.06
N PHE A 242 -15.40 1.87 9.68
CA PHE A 242 -15.88 0.79 10.55
C PHE A 242 -14.74 -0.07 11.08
N THR A 243 -13.80 -0.45 10.20
CA THR A 243 -12.68 -1.31 10.57
C THR A 243 -11.73 -0.63 11.56
N PHE A 244 -11.36 0.64 11.31
CA PHE A 244 -10.47 1.35 12.22
C PHE A 244 -11.12 1.65 13.58
N LEU A 245 -12.44 1.83 13.64
CA LEU A 245 -13.19 1.84 14.89
C LEU A 245 -13.12 0.47 15.58
N GLY A 246 -13.24 -0.60 14.80
CA GLY A 246 -13.10 -1.96 15.30
C GLY A 246 -11.73 -2.25 15.93
N PHE A 247 -10.64 -1.68 15.39
CA PHE A 247 -9.31 -1.85 15.99
C PHE A 247 -9.23 -1.36 17.43
N LEU A 248 -9.99 -0.31 17.80
CA LEU A 248 -10.07 0.18 19.17
C LEU A 248 -10.66 -0.86 20.15
N THR A 249 -11.41 -1.84 19.63
CA THR A 249 -12.04 -2.90 20.44
C THR A 249 -11.14 -4.14 20.61
N THR A 250 -9.98 -4.16 19.94
CA THR A 250 -9.11 -5.35 19.89
C THR A 250 -8.69 -5.83 21.28
N ARG A 251 -8.13 -4.96 22.12
CA ARG A 251 -7.73 -5.31 23.49
C ARG A 251 -8.93 -5.58 24.40
N PRO A 252 -9.98 -4.72 24.46
CA PRO A 252 -11.17 -5.02 25.27
C PRO A 252 -11.81 -6.38 24.97
N ILE A 253 -11.87 -6.77 23.69
CA ILE A 253 -12.39 -8.08 23.31
C ILE A 253 -11.44 -9.19 23.73
N GLY A 254 -10.14 -9.03 23.52
CA GLY A 254 -9.13 -9.99 23.95
C GLY A 254 -9.22 -10.26 25.46
N ASP A 255 -9.24 -9.20 26.25
CA ASP A 255 -9.33 -9.27 27.71
C ASP A 255 -10.66 -9.91 28.17
N MET A 256 -11.78 -9.62 27.47
CA MET A 256 -13.09 -10.20 27.79
C MET A 256 -13.13 -11.73 27.62
N PHE A 257 -12.43 -12.24 26.60
CA PHE A 257 -12.45 -13.67 26.25
C PHE A 257 -11.18 -14.43 26.68
N ASP A 258 -10.28 -13.78 27.42
CA ASP A 258 -8.98 -14.33 27.85
C ASP A 258 -8.16 -14.89 26.68
N ILE A 259 -8.14 -14.17 25.58
CA ILE A 259 -7.34 -14.51 24.39
C ILE A 259 -6.38 -13.37 24.03
N ALA A 260 -5.24 -13.72 23.42
CA ALA A 260 -4.31 -12.70 22.96
C ALA A 260 -5.00 -11.70 22.04
N PRO A 261 -4.96 -10.38 22.30
CA PRO A 261 -5.59 -9.37 21.45
C PRO A 261 -5.09 -9.43 20.00
N LEU A 262 -3.90 -9.95 19.76
CA LEU A 262 -3.36 -10.21 18.43
C LEU A 262 -4.28 -11.12 17.58
N TYR A 263 -4.94 -12.11 18.17
CA TYR A 263 -5.91 -12.97 17.46
C TYR A 263 -7.21 -12.23 17.14
N VAL A 264 -7.63 -11.29 17.98
CA VAL A 264 -8.78 -10.42 17.65
C VAL A 264 -8.43 -9.52 16.46
N MET A 265 -7.18 -9.06 16.36
CA MET A 265 -6.70 -8.28 15.22
C MET A 265 -6.77 -9.06 13.90
N LEU A 266 -6.60 -10.39 13.90
CA LEU A 266 -6.80 -11.25 12.72
C LEU A 266 -8.22 -11.10 12.15
N ILE A 267 -9.24 -11.04 13.01
CA ILE A 267 -10.65 -10.91 12.59
C ILE A 267 -10.85 -9.58 11.87
N TRP A 268 -10.30 -8.49 12.42
CA TRP A 268 -10.42 -7.16 11.83
C TRP A 268 -9.67 -6.98 10.51
N GLN A 269 -8.76 -7.91 10.14
CA GLN A 269 -8.11 -7.86 8.83
C GLN A 269 -9.06 -8.17 7.66
N ALA A 270 -10.10 -8.94 7.88
CA ALA A 270 -11.08 -9.25 6.83
C ALA A 270 -11.85 -7.99 6.37
N PRO A 271 -12.51 -7.22 7.25
CA PRO A 271 -13.15 -5.98 6.84
C PRO A 271 -12.12 -4.91 6.38
N LEU A 272 -10.89 -4.89 6.92
CA LEU A 272 -9.83 -4.01 6.41
C LEU A 272 -9.50 -4.34 4.94
N GLY A 273 -9.31 -5.62 4.65
CA GLY A 273 -9.04 -6.10 3.28
C GLY A 273 -10.21 -5.80 2.33
N LEU A 274 -11.46 -5.98 2.77
CA LEU A 274 -12.64 -5.59 2.01
C LEU A 274 -12.63 -4.08 1.70
N GLY A 275 -12.49 -3.25 2.73
CA GLY A 275 -12.52 -1.79 2.58
C GLY A 275 -11.40 -1.27 1.68
N PHE A 276 -10.16 -1.71 1.91
CA PHE A 276 -9.02 -1.26 1.11
C PHE A 276 -9.04 -1.85 -0.31
N GLY A 277 -9.46 -3.11 -0.48
CA GLY A 277 -9.60 -3.73 -1.79
C GLY A 277 -10.60 -3.00 -2.68
N LEU A 278 -11.80 -2.68 -2.15
CA LEU A 278 -12.80 -1.89 -2.86
C LEU A 278 -12.30 -0.48 -3.18
N LEU A 279 -11.67 0.19 -2.21
CA LEU A 279 -11.18 1.56 -2.36
C LEU A 279 -10.03 1.65 -3.35
N TYR A 280 -8.98 0.84 -3.17
CA TYR A 280 -7.77 0.92 -3.99
C TYR A 280 -8.04 0.49 -5.44
N ILE A 281 -8.70 -0.66 -5.63
CA ILE A 281 -8.99 -1.18 -6.97
C ILE A 281 -10.03 -0.29 -7.67
N GLY A 282 -11.04 0.18 -6.93
CA GLY A 282 -12.02 1.14 -7.45
C GLY A 282 -11.36 2.44 -7.89
N THR A 283 -10.46 3.01 -7.09
CA THR A 283 -9.74 4.25 -7.45
C THR A 283 -8.82 4.01 -8.65
N LEU A 284 -8.06 2.92 -8.67
CA LEU A 284 -7.16 2.59 -9.77
C LEU A 284 -7.92 2.44 -11.09
N ARG A 285 -9.07 1.74 -11.08
CA ARG A 285 -9.96 1.64 -12.24
C ARG A 285 -10.50 3.00 -12.65
N ALA A 286 -11.08 3.73 -11.71
CA ALA A 286 -11.67 5.04 -11.99
C ALA A 286 -10.68 5.97 -12.71
N VAL A 287 -9.46 6.13 -12.17
CA VAL A 287 -8.49 7.05 -12.78
C VAL A 287 -7.90 6.53 -14.09
N SER A 288 -7.66 5.21 -14.21
CA SER A 288 -7.09 4.64 -15.44
C SER A 288 -8.11 4.52 -16.58
N GLU A 289 -9.41 4.46 -16.27
CA GLU A 289 -10.50 4.40 -17.24
C GLU A 289 -11.01 5.80 -17.65
N SER A 290 -10.76 6.83 -16.83
CA SER A 290 -11.26 8.20 -17.05
C SER A 290 -10.35 9.09 -17.90
N CYS A 291 -9.18 8.62 -18.35
CA CYS A 291 -8.27 9.43 -19.15
C CYS A 291 -7.45 8.59 -20.14
N ASP A 292 -6.91 9.29 -21.15
CA ASP A 292 -6.05 8.68 -22.18
C ASP A 292 -4.61 8.45 -21.74
N GLU A 293 -4.26 8.93 -20.53
CA GLU A 293 -2.93 8.79 -19.92
C GLU A 293 -2.96 7.88 -18.67
N PRO A 294 -3.25 6.57 -18.84
CA PRO A 294 -3.38 5.66 -17.70
C PRO A 294 -2.08 5.49 -16.89
N GLY A 295 -0.93 5.63 -17.52
CA GLY A 295 0.36 5.61 -16.86
C GLY A 295 0.56 6.80 -15.95
N THR A 296 0.31 8.03 -16.43
CA THR A 296 0.37 9.25 -15.61
C THR A 296 -0.65 9.21 -14.47
N ALA A 297 -1.89 8.80 -14.73
CA ALA A 297 -2.94 8.69 -13.71
C ALA A 297 -2.56 7.69 -12.62
N THR A 298 -2.02 6.52 -12.98
CA THR A 298 -1.53 5.53 -12.02
C THR A 298 -0.28 6.02 -11.28
N GLY A 299 0.62 6.72 -11.97
CA GLY A 299 1.78 7.36 -11.36
C GLY A 299 1.39 8.33 -10.24
N LEU A 300 0.32 9.10 -10.44
CA LEU A 300 -0.26 10.01 -9.43
C LEU A 300 -0.88 9.26 -8.24
N ILE A 301 -1.42 8.03 -8.42
CA ILE A 301 -1.77 7.16 -7.27
C ILE A 301 -0.50 6.80 -6.48
N GLY A 302 0.59 6.43 -7.17
CA GLY A 302 1.88 6.15 -6.53
C GLY A 302 2.40 7.35 -5.74
N VAL A 303 2.31 8.57 -6.30
CA VAL A 303 2.62 9.82 -5.57
C VAL A 303 1.73 9.99 -4.35
N THR A 304 0.43 9.76 -4.49
CA THR A 304 -0.54 9.89 -3.39
C THR A 304 -0.24 8.93 -2.24
N LEU A 305 0.02 7.66 -2.56
CA LEU A 305 0.40 6.63 -1.57
C LEU A 305 1.71 6.97 -0.88
N SER A 306 2.72 7.35 -1.63
CA SER A 306 4.05 7.66 -1.09
C SER A 306 4.04 8.95 -0.26
N SER A 307 3.32 9.98 -0.70
CA SER A 307 3.15 11.20 0.08
C SER A 307 2.41 10.92 1.39
N SER A 308 1.36 10.10 1.36
CA SER A 308 0.66 9.72 2.60
C SER A 308 1.53 8.90 3.55
N ALA A 309 2.48 8.10 3.04
CA ALA A 309 3.46 7.37 3.84
C ALA A 309 4.53 8.29 4.47
N ILE A 310 4.68 9.51 3.98
CA ILE A 310 5.53 10.55 4.59
C ILE A 310 4.72 11.38 5.59
N PHE A 311 3.56 11.90 5.17
CA PHE A 311 2.76 12.81 5.99
C PHE A 311 2.03 12.09 7.13
N GLY A 312 1.57 10.85 6.94
CA GLY A 312 0.88 10.07 7.98
C GLY A 312 1.71 9.94 9.26
N PRO A 313 2.92 9.35 9.20
CA PRO A 313 3.79 9.25 10.38
C PRO A 313 4.12 10.59 11.03
N ALA A 314 4.31 11.66 10.24
CA ALA A 314 4.56 13.00 10.78
C ALA A 314 3.35 13.53 11.56
N ILE A 315 2.14 13.36 11.05
CA ILE A 315 0.89 13.69 11.75
C ILE A 315 0.76 12.82 13.02
N GLY A 316 1.01 11.52 12.91
CA GLY A 316 0.98 10.60 14.05
C GLY A 316 1.93 11.03 15.17
N LEU A 317 3.16 11.38 14.84
CA LEU A 317 4.16 11.85 15.79
C LEU A 317 3.75 13.17 16.46
N ALA A 318 3.21 14.12 15.68
CA ALA A 318 2.73 15.40 16.23
C ALA A 318 1.60 15.19 17.24
N PHE A 319 0.61 14.35 16.91
CA PHE A 319 -0.49 14.05 17.84
C PHE A 319 -0.02 13.21 19.03
N TYR A 320 0.93 12.30 18.86
CA TYR A 320 1.54 11.58 19.98
C TYR A 320 2.22 12.54 20.95
N SER A 321 3.04 13.47 20.43
CA SER A 321 3.72 14.48 21.25
C SER A 321 2.73 15.40 21.97
N LEU A 322 1.65 15.79 21.28
CA LEU A 322 0.58 16.59 21.87
C LEU A 322 -0.14 15.84 23.00
N SER A 323 -0.43 14.56 22.80
CA SER A 323 -1.06 13.70 23.82
C SER A 323 -0.20 13.54 25.06
N MET A 324 1.12 13.37 24.87
CA MET A 324 2.08 13.35 25.98
C MET A 324 2.09 14.67 26.77
N ALA A 325 2.16 15.80 26.05
CA ALA A 325 2.22 17.13 26.67
C ALA A 325 0.97 17.49 27.47
N ASN A 326 -0.19 16.94 27.10
CA ASN A 326 -1.48 17.20 27.77
C ASN A 326 -1.91 16.10 28.75
N GLY A 327 -1.09 15.07 28.98
CA GLY A 327 -1.42 13.99 29.89
C GLY A 327 -2.59 13.11 29.42
N TRP A 328 -2.82 13.01 28.11
CA TRP A 328 -3.88 12.15 27.52
C TRP A 328 -3.38 10.70 27.40
N GLU A 329 -3.00 10.10 28.54
CA GLU A 329 -2.36 8.78 28.58
C GLU A 329 -3.20 7.68 27.92
N TRP A 330 -4.52 7.74 28.02
CA TRP A 330 -5.42 6.77 27.41
C TRP A 330 -5.34 6.71 25.87
N LEU A 331 -4.90 7.80 25.22
CA LEU A 331 -4.66 7.85 23.79
C LEU A 331 -3.34 7.16 23.38
N LEU A 332 -2.40 7.04 24.32
CA LEU A 332 -1.09 6.47 24.04
C LEU A 332 -1.10 4.93 24.17
N VAL A 333 -2.04 4.41 24.97
CA VAL A 333 -2.21 2.96 25.16
C VAL A 333 -2.58 2.32 23.82
N ASP A 334 -1.87 1.25 23.45
CA ASP A 334 -2.08 0.46 22.24
C ASP A 334 -2.15 1.31 20.95
N HIS A 335 -1.43 2.42 20.91
CA HIS A 335 -1.44 3.33 19.76
C HIS A 335 -2.83 3.83 19.34
N ARG A 336 -3.76 4.02 20.29
CA ARG A 336 -5.13 4.50 20.03
C ARG A 336 -5.16 5.81 19.26
N THR A 337 -4.21 6.71 19.50
CA THR A 337 -4.03 7.94 18.71
C THR A 337 -3.96 7.62 17.21
N SER A 338 -3.11 6.68 16.81
CA SER A 338 -2.95 6.29 15.40
C SER A 338 -4.21 5.65 14.83
N MET A 339 -4.94 4.84 15.62
CA MET A 339 -6.21 4.25 15.20
C MET A 339 -7.28 5.32 14.98
N LEU A 340 -7.40 6.29 15.88
CA LEU A 340 -8.34 7.40 15.74
C LEU A 340 -7.98 8.29 14.54
N LEU A 341 -6.71 8.58 14.29
CA LEU A 341 -6.29 9.31 13.10
C LEU A 341 -6.64 8.55 11.81
N ALA A 342 -6.56 7.22 11.82
CA ALA A 342 -7.00 6.39 10.70
C ALA A 342 -8.52 6.46 10.48
N VAL A 343 -9.31 6.50 11.57
CA VAL A 343 -10.77 6.75 11.52
C VAL A 343 -11.07 8.11 10.90
N PHE A 344 -10.46 9.18 11.44
CA PHE A 344 -10.67 10.55 10.95
C PHE A 344 -10.24 10.73 9.49
N GLY A 345 -9.07 10.22 9.11
CA GLY A 345 -8.60 10.26 7.73
C GLY A 345 -9.58 9.55 6.77
N SER A 346 -10.11 8.40 7.19
CA SER A 346 -11.10 7.65 6.40
C SER A 346 -12.44 8.38 6.31
N LEU A 347 -12.89 8.99 7.40
CA LEU A 347 -14.13 9.79 7.44
C LEU A 347 -14.01 11.04 6.55
N ILE A 348 -12.89 11.77 6.65
CA ILE A 348 -12.62 12.92 5.78
C ILE A 348 -12.62 12.48 4.31
N GLY A 349 -11.93 11.38 3.98
CA GLY A 349 -11.94 10.81 2.64
C GLY A 349 -13.35 10.47 2.15
N ALA A 350 -14.15 9.80 2.98
CA ALA A 350 -15.53 9.46 2.67
C ALA A 350 -16.38 10.70 2.37
N LEU A 351 -16.32 11.70 3.26
CA LEU A 351 -17.13 12.93 3.12
C LEU A 351 -16.70 13.75 1.90
N LEU A 352 -15.40 13.88 1.64
CA LEU A 352 -14.90 14.58 0.46
C LEU A 352 -15.29 13.85 -0.82
N PHE A 353 -15.27 12.53 -0.84
CA PHE A 353 -15.66 11.75 -2.02
C PHE A 353 -17.15 11.89 -2.27
N VAL A 354 -18.00 11.65 -1.26
CA VAL A 354 -19.48 11.76 -1.39
C VAL A 354 -19.91 13.16 -1.81
N LYS A 355 -19.28 14.22 -1.28
CA LYS A 355 -19.61 15.62 -1.65
C LYS A 355 -19.42 15.91 -3.14
N HIS A 356 -18.50 15.24 -3.81
CA HIS A 356 -18.16 15.53 -5.22
C HIS A 356 -18.72 14.51 -6.21
N TRP A 357 -19.23 13.38 -5.71
CA TRP A 357 -19.85 12.33 -6.51
C TRP A 357 -21.24 12.02 -5.96
N ASP A 358 -22.23 12.87 -6.34
CA ASP A 358 -23.63 12.60 -6.05
C ASP A 358 -24.08 11.31 -6.75
N GLY A 359 -24.82 10.47 -6.02
CA GLY A 359 -25.22 9.13 -6.43
C GLY A 359 -26.07 9.00 -7.71
N SER A 360 -26.28 10.10 -8.42
CA SER A 360 -27.05 10.12 -9.69
C SER A 360 -26.41 9.30 -10.82
N ALA A 361 -25.11 8.98 -10.73
CA ALA A 361 -24.45 8.12 -11.70
C ALA A 361 -24.62 6.61 -11.41
N ASP A 362 -24.94 6.24 -10.16
CA ASP A 362 -25.09 4.83 -9.73
C ASP A 362 -26.50 4.26 -10.03
N GLU A 363 -27.49 5.12 -10.32
CA GLU A 363 -28.89 4.73 -10.57
C GLU A 363 -29.21 4.51 -12.06
N ALA A 364 -28.27 4.76 -12.94
CA ALA A 364 -28.48 4.71 -14.40
C ALA A 364 -28.02 3.37 -15.03
N GLU A 365 -27.54 2.40 -14.26
CA GLU A 365 -27.19 1.03 -14.67
C GLU A 365 -27.92 -0.01 -13.77
#